data_ed08151f2a88949dd371178b4625a95d
#
_entry.id   ed08151f2a88949dd371178b4625a95d
#
_cell.length_a   1.000
_cell.length_b   1.000
_cell.length_c   1.000
_cell.angle_alpha   90.00
_cell.angle_beta   90.00
_cell.angle_gamma   90.00
#
_symmetry.space_group_name_H-M   'P 1'
#
loop_
_entity.id
_entity.type
_entity.pdbx_description
1 polymer ?
#
loop_
_entity_poly.entity_id
_entity_poly.type
_entity_poly.pdbx_seq_one_letter_code
_entity_poly.pdbx_strand_id
1 'polypeptide(L)'
;MNELPFKPLTGKYEQGPAHLTIYAGVGGEDAKDWADMLFRMYVKYAQKRSWKAVQTEDRGMEIYGDFVYGTIKNEMGVHRLVRISPFSAKQLRHTSFALVEIVPIFQDIEHKQFVIPPEDLKVETSRSSGPGGQNVNKRETAVRIVHLPTGIAAGSQSERSQPQNKEKAMSLLKSKLMALMIAQQKKELSELRTKVKPEWGSQIRSYVLNPYKK
;
A
#
# COMPACT_ATOMS: atom_id res chain seq x y z
N MET A 1 -27.50 25.29 4.55
CA MET A 1 -26.56 24.20 4.27
C MET A 1 -25.45 24.35 5.26
N ASN A 2 -25.44 23.55 6.34
CA ASN A 2 -24.35 23.59 7.31
C ASN A 2 -23.20 22.77 6.74
N GLU A 3 -22.17 23.46 6.29
CA GLU A 3 -20.87 22.85 6.04
C GLU A 3 -20.34 22.31 7.37
N LEU A 4 -20.28 20.99 7.48
CA LEU A 4 -19.55 20.36 8.57
C LEU A 4 -18.11 20.87 8.53
N PRO A 5 -17.51 21.30 9.68
CA PRO A 5 -16.14 21.80 9.69
C PRO A 5 -15.20 20.66 9.28
N PHE A 6 -14.82 20.64 8.00
CA PHE A 6 -13.82 19.74 7.49
C PHE A 6 -12.49 20.14 8.14
N LYS A 7 -11.96 19.27 9.04
CA LYS A 7 -10.55 19.36 9.39
C LYS A 7 -9.74 19.23 8.10
N PRO A 8 -8.80 20.13 7.82
CA PRO A 8 -7.96 19.99 6.64
C PRO A 8 -7.26 18.62 6.68
N LEU A 9 -7.42 17.85 5.60
CA LEU A 9 -6.79 16.55 5.44
C LEU A 9 -5.30 16.81 5.17
N THR A 10 -4.46 16.66 6.20
CA THR A 10 -3.03 17.04 6.20
C THR A 10 -2.07 15.84 6.22
N GLY A 11 -2.60 14.61 6.24
CA GLY A 11 -1.79 13.39 6.24
C GLY A 11 -1.14 13.08 4.89
N LYS A 12 0.02 12.43 4.93
CA LYS A 12 0.88 12.11 3.77
C LYS A 12 0.13 11.45 2.58
N TYR A 13 -0.95 10.67 2.87
CA TYR A 13 -1.68 9.89 1.86
C TYR A 13 -3.15 10.32 1.69
N GLU A 14 -3.60 11.32 2.42
CA GLU A 14 -5.02 11.68 2.49
C GLU A 14 -5.64 12.14 1.18
N GLN A 15 -4.82 12.73 0.30
CA GLN A 15 -5.26 13.19 -1.01
C GLN A 15 -5.34 12.08 -2.07
N GLY A 16 -4.73 10.92 -1.78
CA GLY A 16 -4.56 9.84 -2.74
C GLY A 16 -5.73 8.87 -2.83
N PRO A 17 -5.63 7.93 -3.79
CA PRO A 17 -6.55 6.82 -3.94
C PRO A 17 -6.42 5.81 -2.79
N ALA A 18 -7.42 4.93 -2.66
CA ALA A 18 -7.45 3.91 -1.62
C ALA A 18 -7.84 2.55 -2.17
N HIS A 19 -7.27 1.50 -1.59
CA HIS A 19 -7.73 0.12 -1.74
C HIS A 19 -8.59 -0.24 -0.54
N LEU A 20 -9.81 -0.72 -0.80
CA LEU A 20 -10.77 -1.16 0.19
C LEU A 20 -11.01 -2.65 0.03
N THR A 21 -10.89 -3.41 1.13
CA THR A 21 -11.20 -4.84 1.18
C THR A 21 -12.10 -5.13 2.38
N ILE A 22 -13.07 -6.04 2.21
CA ILE A 22 -13.99 -6.42 3.27
C ILE A 22 -13.89 -7.91 3.54
N TYR A 23 -13.59 -8.25 4.79
CA TYR A 23 -13.48 -9.62 5.26
C TYR A 23 -14.71 -9.98 6.09
N ALA A 24 -15.36 -11.11 5.76
CA ALA A 24 -16.41 -11.66 6.60
C ALA A 24 -15.80 -12.15 7.93
N GLY A 25 -16.42 -11.76 9.03
CA GLY A 25 -16.02 -12.17 10.37
C GLY A 25 -16.86 -13.30 10.93
N VAL A 26 -17.08 -13.29 12.24
CA VAL A 26 -17.91 -14.25 12.92
C VAL A 26 -19.39 -14.06 12.55
N GLY A 27 -20.10 -15.15 12.21
CA GLY A 27 -21.52 -15.14 11.85
C GLY A 27 -21.92 -16.02 10.67
N GLY A 28 -21.03 -16.87 10.15
CA GLY A 28 -21.32 -17.83 9.06
C GLY A 28 -21.81 -17.15 7.77
N GLU A 29 -22.90 -17.67 7.17
CA GLU A 29 -23.49 -17.12 5.95
C GLU A 29 -24.03 -15.69 6.15
N ASP A 30 -24.55 -15.36 7.32
CA ASP A 30 -24.96 -14.00 7.66
C ASP A 30 -23.79 -13.00 7.62
N ALA A 31 -22.59 -13.42 8.03
CA ALA A 31 -21.41 -12.55 7.98
C ALA A 31 -20.90 -12.36 6.55
N LYS A 32 -20.99 -13.37 5.71
CA LYS A 32 -20.64 -13.25 4.29
C LYS A 32 -21.60 -12.29 3.57
N ASP A 33 -22.90 -12.46 3.77
CA ASP A 33 -23.91 -11.58 3.18
C ASP A 33 -23.76 -10.13 3.72
N TRP A 34 -23.41 -9.97 5.01
CA TRP A 34 -23.11 -8.67 5.57
C TRP A 34 -21.92 -7.99 4.87
N ALA A 35 -20.84 -8.75 4.65
CA ALA A 35 -19.68 -8.25 3.93
C ALA A 35 -20.03 -7.80 2.49
N ASP A 36 -20.90 -8.57 1.79
CA ASP A 36 -21.40 -8.22 0.46
C ASP A 36 -22.30 -6.96 0.49
N MET A 37 -23.11 -6.81 1.53
CA MET A 37 -23.92 -5.61 1.71
C MET A 37 -23.04 -4.36 1.91
N LEU A 38 -22.02 -4.45 2.75
CA LEU A 38 -21.04 -3.37 2.96
C LEU A 38 -20.31 -3.03 1.67
N PHE A 39 -19.85 -4.05 0.93
CA PHE A 39 -19.17 -3.82 -0.34
C PHE A 39 -20.05 -3.05 -1.32
N ARG A 40 -21.30 -3.48 -1.51
CA ARG A 40 -22.28 -2.75 -2.34
C ARG A 40 -22.53 -1.33 -1.85
N MET A 41 -22.54 -1.11 -0.53
CA MET A 41 -22.70 0.23 0.06
C MET A 41 -21.54 1.14 -0.34
N TYR A 42 -20.29 0.67 -0.23
CA TYR A 42 -19.12 1.47 -0.60
C TYR A 42 -19.01 1.71 -2.10
N VAL A 43 -19.40 0.74 -2.94
CA VAL A 43 -19.50 0.95 -4.40
C VAL A 43 -20.46 2.08 -4.73
N LYS A 44 -21.67 2.07 -4.13
CA LYS A 44 -22.66 3.15 -4.31
C LYS A 44 -22.15 4.49 -3.76
N TYR A 45 -21.42 4.45 -2.64
CA TYR A 45 -20.84 5.67 -2.08
C TYR A 45 -19.77 6.28 -3.02
N ALA A 46 -18.90 5.46 -3.59
CA ALA A 46 -17.92 5.90 -4.58
C ALA A 46 -18.61 6.53 -5.81
N GLN A 47 -19.66 5.88 -6.33
CA GLN A 47 -20.46 6.42 -7.44
C GLN A 47 -21.07 7.79 -7.09
N LYS A 48 -21.67 7.93 -5.89
CA LYS A 48 -22.25 9.20 -5.41
C LYS A 48 -21.20 10.32 -5.30
N ARG A 49 -19.95 9.96 -5.03
CA ARG A 49 -18.83 10.91 -4.96
C ARG A 49 -18.17 11.16 -6.30
N SER A 50 -18.66 10.54 -7.38
CA SER A 50 -18.04 10.57 -8.72
C SER A 50 -16.61 10.04 -8.73
N TRP A 51 -16.28 9.13 -7.82
CA TRP A 51 -15.02 8.44 -7.78
C TRP A 51 -15.04 7.24 -8.72
N LYS A 52 -13.90 6.95 -9.35
CA LYS A 52 -13.73 5.74 -10.17
C LYS A 52 -13.41 4.56 -9.25
N ALA A 53 -14.31 3.58 -9.18
CA ALA A 53 -14.09 2.32 -8.45
C ALA A 53 -13.80 1.19 -9.45
N VAL A 54 -12.73 0.44 -9.20
CA VAL A 54 -12.32 -0.72 -9.99
C VAL A 54 -12.27 -1.91 -9.05
N GLN A 55 -13.11 -2.92 -9.30
CA GLN A 55 -13.12 -4.14 -8.50
C GLN A 55 -11.88 -4.97 -8.80
N THR A 56 -11.17 -5.41 -7.75
CA THR A 56 -9.95 -6.23 -7.84
C THR A 56 -10.17 -7.66 -7.36
N GLU A 57 -11.08 -7.85 -6.40
CA GLU A 57 -11.41 -9.12 -5.77
C GLU A 57 -12.91 -9.19 -5.50
N ASP A 58 -13.44 -10.32 -5.01
CA ASP A 58 -14.86 -10.48 -4.71
C ASP A 58 -15.42 -9.37 -3.82
N ARG A 59 -14.65 -8.96 -2.80
CA ARG A 59 -14.98 -7.89 -1.84
C ARG A 59 -13.86 -6.90 -1.70
N GLY A 60 -13.09 -6.68 -2.78
CA GLY A 60 -11.98 -5.75 -2.87
C GLY A 60 -12.14 -4.80 -4.05
N MET A 61 -11.81 -3.53 -3.86
CA MET A 61 -11.81 -2.53 -4.92
C MET A 61 -10.77 -1.45 -4.69
N GLU A 62 -10.25 -0.95 -5.78
CA GLU A 62 -9.46 0.28 -5.83
C GLU A 62 -10.37 1.46 -6.14
N ILE A 63 -10.22 2.53 -5.38
CA ILE A 63 -11.03 3.74 -5.55
C ILE A 63 -10.09 4.89 -5.87
N TYR A 64 -10.31 5.50 -7.03
CA TYR A 64 -9.52 6.61 -7.56
C TYR A 64 -10.34 7.90 -7.56
N GLY A 65 -9.75 8.97 -7.09
CA GLY A 65 -10.33 10.30 -7.01
C GLY A 65 -9.59 11.14 -5.97
N ASP A 66 -9.99 12.39 -5.83
CA ASP A 66 -9.39 13.31 -4.88
C ASP A 66 -9.86 12.99 -3.45
N PHE A 67 -8.91 12.97 -2.52
CA PHE A 67 -9.15 12.78 -1.08
C PHE A 67 -9.89 11.49 -0.72
N VAL A 68 -9.75 10.44 -1.54
CA VAL A 68 -10.45 9.17 -1.29
C VAL A 68 -10.01 8.57 0.03
N TYR A 69 -8.69 8.31 0.20
CA TYR A 69 -8.18 7.70 1.43
C TYR A 69 -8.50 8.53 2.67
N GLY A 70 -8.28 9.85 2.62
CA GLY A 70 -8.57 10.75 3.73
C GLY A 70 -10.04 10.75 4.16
N THR A 71 -10.96 10.56 3.19
CA THR A 71 -12.40 10.54 3.45
C THR A 71 -12.85 9.24 4.11
N ILE A 72 -12.34 8.09 3.63
CA ILE A 72 -12.84 6.77 4.07
C ILE A 72 -11.98 6.06 5.11
N LYS A 73 -10.74 6.49 5.37
CA LYS A 73 -9.82 5.83 6.31
C LYS A 73 -10.40 5.59 7.70
N ASN A 74 -11.28 6.46 8.17
CA ASN A 74 -11.91 6.34 9.49
C ASN A 74 -13.01 5.26 9.54
N GLU A 75 -13.38 4.70 8.41
CA GLU A 75 -14.28 3.54 8.33
C GLU A 75 -13.53 2.21 8.43
N MET A 76 -12.20 2.25 8.56
CA MET A 76 -11.38 1.04 8.75
C MET A 76 -11.60 0.48 10.15
N GLY A 77 -12.09 -0.78 10.21
CA GLY A 77 -12.35 -1.48 11.47
C GLY A 77 -13.52 -2.46 11.36
N VAL A 78 -14.02 -2.91 12.50
CA VAL A 78 -15.07 -3.91 12.57
C VAL A 78 -16.45 -3.25 12.52
N HIS A 79 -17.27 -3.74 11.59
CA HIS A 79 -18.66 -3.32 11.40
C HIS A 79 -19.60 -4.44 11.83
N ARG A 80 -20.49 -4.15 12.77
CA ARG A 80 -21.48 -5.09 13.32
C ARG A 80 -22.83 -4.90 12.65
N LEU A 81 -23.46 -5.99 12.25
CA LEU A 81 -24.86 -6.03 11.82
C LEU A 81 -25.70 -6.83 12.81
N VAL A 82 -26.86 -6.31 13.17
CA VAL A 82 -27.92 -7.01 13.90
C VAL A 82 -29.18 -6.98 13.08
N ARG A 83 -29.70 -8.16 12.68
CA ARG A 83 -30.93 -8.29 11.91
C ARG A 83 -31.61 -9.63 12.14
N ILE A 84 -32.83 -9.79 11.68
CA ILE A 84 -33.43 -11.12 11.48
C ILE A 84 -32.68 -11.77 10.31
N SER A 85 -32.13 -12.98 10.55
CA SER A 85 -31.36 -13.69 9.54
C SER A 85 -32.26 -14.21 8.41
N PRO A 86 -31.96 -13.87 7.14
CA PRO A 86 -32.69 -14.45 6.01
C PRO A 86 -32.36 -15.94 5.79
N PHE A 87 -31.30 -16.44 6.43
CA PHE A 87 -30.86 -17.85 6.37
C PHE A 87 -31.43 -18.69 7.52
N SER A 88 -32.12 -18.08 8.49
CA SER A 88 -32.72 -18.76 9.62
C SER A 88 -34.17 -19.11 9.35
N ALA A 89 -34.47 -20.42 9.24
CA ALA A 89 -35.86 -20.91 9.09
C ALA A 89 -36.79 -20.45 10.25
N LYS A 90 -36.22 -20.22 11.44
CA LYS A 90 -36.96 -19.75 12.61
C LYS A 90 -36.99 -18.21 12.72
N GLN A 91 -36.53 -17.48 11.73
CA GLN A 91 -36.46 -16.00 11.71
C GLN A 91 -35.79 -15.42 12.97
N LEU A 92 -34.73 -16.08 13.45
CA LEU A 92 -34.02 -15.63 14.62
C LEU A 92 -33.15 -14.41 14.33
N ARG A 93 -32.98 -13.60 15.36
CA ARG A 93 -32.12 -12.45 15.33
C ARG A 93 -30.65 -12.87 15.42
N HIS A 94 -29.85 -12.55 14.43
CA HIS A 94 -28.43 -12.83 14.39
C HIS A 94 -27.60 -11.56 14.46
N THR A 95 -26.39 -11.71 14.98
CA THR A 95 -25.35 -10.68 14.98
C THR A 95 -24.19 -11.16 14.14
N SER A 96 -23.78 -10.36 13.18
CA SER A 96 -22.70 -10.65 12.24
C SER A 96 -21.65 -9.56 12.27
N PHE A 97 -20.42 -9.91 12.00
CA PHE A 97 -19.29 -8.98 11.97
C PHE A 97 -18.59 -9.05 10.61
N ALA A 98 -18.12 -7.90 10.15
CA ALA A 98 -17.24 -7.78 8.99
C ALA A 98 -16.15 -6.78 9.30
N LEU A 99 -14.94 -7.04 8.80
CA LEU A 99 -13.81 -6.15 8.90
C LEU A 99 -13.68 -5.37 7.60
N VAL A 100 -13.69 -4.06 7.68
CA VAL A 100 -13.37 -3.16 6.58
C VAL A 100 -11.91 -2.76 6.72
N GLU A 101 -11.10 -3.11 5.74
CA GLU A 101 -9.70 -2.68 5.63
C GLU A 101 -9.58 -1.61 4.54
N ILE A 102 -8.92 -0.52 4.85
CA ILE A 102 -8.72 0.60 3.92
C ILE A 102 -7.25 1.00 3.98
N VAL A 103 -6.55 0.86 2.86
CA VAL A 103 -5.14 1.23 2.76
C VAL A 103 -4.93 2.20 1.59
N PRO A 104 -3.96 3.12 1.69
CA PRO A 104 -3.64 3.99 0.57
C PRO A 104 -3.01 3.18 -0.57
N ILE A 105 -3.28 3.58 -1.81
CA ILE A 105 -2.58 3.06 -2.98
C ILE A 105 -1.31 3.88 -3.17
N PHE A 106 -0.17 3.21 -3.13
CA PHE A 106 1.12 3.82 -3.46
C PHE A 106 1.31 3.84 -4.98
N GLN A 107 1.89 4.93 -5.48
CA GLN A 107 2.32 4.96 -6.87
C GLN A 107 3.44 3.95 -7.09
N ASP A 108 3.36 3.21 -8.19
CA ASP A 108 4.43 2.30 -8.58
C ASP A 108 5.72 3.09 -8.84
N ILE A 109 6.81 2.61 -8.25
CA ILE A 109 8.14 3.16 -8.49
C ILE A 109 8.61 2.65 -9.84
N GLU A 110 8.32 3.39 -10.90
CA GLU A 110 8.79 3.02 -12.24
C GLU A 110 10.32 3.12 -12.34
N HIS A 111 10.95 2.04 -12.77
CA HIS A 111 12.41 1.96 -12.98
C HIS A 111 12.96 3.06 -13.90
N LYS A 112 12.15 3.54 -14.84
CA LYS A 112 12.58 4.53 -15.84
C LYS A 112 12.67 5.96 -15.29
N GLN A 113 11.97 6.27 -14.20
CA GLN A 113 11.90 7.64 -13.65
C GLN A 113 12.82 7.86 -12.46
N PHE A 114 13.55 6.82 -12.00
CA PHE A 114 14.43 6.95 -10.86
C PHE A 114 15.74 7.64 -11.25
N VAL A 115 15.75 8.95 -11.17
CA VAL A 115 16.95 9.79 -11.40
C VAL A 115 17.59 10.09 -10.05
N ILE A 116 18.85 9.72 -9.90
CA ILE A 116 19.64 10.04 -8.71
C ILE A 116 20.41 11.33 -9.02
N PRO A 117 20.26 12.39 -8.21
CA PRO A 117 21.03 13.62 -8.39
C PRO A 117 22.54 13.33 -8.34
N PRO A 118 23.34 13.92 -9.25
CA PRO A 118 24.78 13.70 -9.25
C PRO A 118 25.48 14.13 -7.95
N GLU A 119 24.95 15.12 -7.25
CA GLU A 119 25.45 15.62 -5.95
C GLU A 119 25.31 14.58 -4.83
N ASP A 120 24.38 13.64 -4.95
CA ASP A 120 24.17 12.56 -3.98
C ASP A 120 25.07 11.35 -4.23
N LEU A 121 25.93 11.40 -5.25
CA LEU A 121 26.76 10.31 -5.65
C LEU A 121 28.24 10.61 -5.40
N LYS A 122 28.92 9.70 -4.67
CA LYS A 122 30.36 9.65 -4.59
C LYS A 122 30.89 8.51 -5.47
N VAL A 123 31.69 8.83 -6.47
CA VAL A 123 32.33 7.85 -7.36
C VAL A 123 33.78 7.67 -6.95
N GLU A 124 34.15 6.43 -6.67
CA GLU A 124 35.50 6.03 -6.29
C GLU A 124 36.03 5.04 -7.35
N THR A 125 37.27 5.26 -7.79
CA THR A 125 37.96 4.36 -8.71
C THR A 125 39.09 3.66 -8.01
N SER A 126 39.34 2.40 -8.38
CA SER A 126 40.42 1.62 -7.85
C SER A 126 40.95 0.63 -8.90
N ARG A 127 42.08 0.05 -8.61
CA ARG A 127 42.65 -1.03 -9.45
C ARG A 127 41.77 -2.27 -9.24
N SER A 128 41.49 -2.98 -10.32
CA SER A 128 40.77 -4.27 -10.22
C SER A 128 41.63 -5.32 -9.53
N SER A 129 41.04 -6.08 -8.60
CA SER A 129 41.68 -7.21 -7.95
C SER A 129 41.47 -8.49 -8.76
N GLY A 130 42.54 -9.16 -9.17
CA GLY A 130 42.44 -10.45 -9.86
C GLY A 130 43.71 -10.82 -10.58
N PRO A 131 43.89 -12.10 -11.00
CA PRO A 131 45.01 -12.52 -11.81
C PRO A 131 44.91 -11.86 -13.19
N GLY A 132 45.88 -11.00 -13.53
CA GLY A 132 45.89 -10.27 -14.79
C GLY A 132 47.28 -9.73 -15.14
N GLY A 133 47.48 -9.41 -16.43
CA GLY A 133 48.73 -8.88 -16.95
C GLY A 133 48.98 -7.41 -16.57
N GLN A 134 50.02 -6.79 -17.17
CA GLN A 134 50.48 -5.44 -16.83
C GLN A 134 49.40 -4.36 -16.86
N ASN A 135 48.31 -4.49 -17.64
CA ASN A 135 47.23 -3.54 -17.72
C ASN A 135 46.34 -3.55 -16.48
N VAL A 136 46.09 -4.69 -15.84
CA VAL A 136 45.26 -4.83 -14.61
C VAL A 136 45.95 -4.12 -13.44
N ASN A 137 47.27 -4.17 -13.39
CA ASN A 137 48.07 -3.57 -12.32
C ASN A 137 48.33 -2.06 -12.50
N LYS A 138 48.10 -1.51 -13.70
CA LYS A 138 48.41 -0.10 -14.00
C LYS A 138 47.16 0.81 -14.15
N ARG A 139 46.00 0.22 -14.48
CA ARG A 139 44.79 1.01 -14.73
C ARG A 139 43.74 0.83 -13.62
N GLU A 140 43.14 1.93 -13.21
CA GLU A 140 42.03 1.95 -12.25
C GLU A 140 40.71 1.73 -13.00
N THR A 141 40.36 0.49 -13.28
CA THR A 141 39.16 0.11 -14.03
C THR A 141 37.99 -0.23 -13.12
N ALA A 142 38.24 -0.62 -11.86
CA ALA A 142 37.19 -0.87 -10.90
C ALA A 142 36.53 0.44 -10.45
N VAL A 143 35.19 0.45 -10.41
CA VAL A 143 34.39 1.62 -10.02
C VAL A 143 33.46 1.22 -8.89
N ARG A 144 33.46 2.03 -7.82
CA ARG A 144 32.51 1.97 -6.72
C ARG A 144 31.74 3.28 -6.65
N ILE A 145 30.43 3.21 -6.56
CA ILE A 145 29.54 4.36 -6.43
C ILE A 145 28.81 4.24 -5.09
N VAL A 146 28.85 5.30 -4.31
CA VAL A 146 28.16 5.40 -3.02
C VAL A 146 27.08 6.45 -3.11
N HIS A 147 25.88 6.13 -2.71
CA HIS A 147 24.79 7.09 -2.54
C HIS A 147 24.90 7.71 -1.14
N LEU A 148 25.27 8.97 -1.08
CA LEU A 148 25.59 9.67 0.17
C LEU A 148 24.46 9.69 1.19
N PRO A 149 23.17 9.98 0.80
CA PRO A 149 22.09 10.06 1.78
C PRO A 149 21.76 8.72 2.47
N THR A 150 21.92 7.59 1.76
CA THR A 150 21.59 6.27 2.31
C THR A 150 22.79 5.43 2.70
N GLY A 151 24.00 5.82 2.30
CA GLY A 151 25.22 5.04 2.51
C GLY A 151 25.31 3.77 1.65
N ILE A 152 24.33 3.49 0.79
CA ILE A 152 24.33 2.30 -0.07
C ILE A 152 25.40 2.44 -1.15
N ALA A 153 26.19 1.38 -1.32
CA ALA A 153 27.24 1.33 -2.30
C ALA A 153 27.05 0.16 -3.28
N ALA A 154 27.47 0.40 -4.52
CA ALA A 154 27.59 -0.60 -5.55
C ALA A 154 28.93 -0.47 -6.27
N GLY A 155 29.53 -1.59 -6.67
CA GLY A 155 30.78 -1.59 -7.39
C GLY A 155 30.75 -2.57 -8.55
N SER A 156 31.55 -2.28 -9.59
CA SER A 156 31.79 -3.17 -10.71
C SER A 156 33.27 -3.13 -11.12
N GLN A 157 33.79 -4.30 -11.43
CA GLN A 157 35.15 -4.49 -11.95
C GLN A 157 35.21 -5.55 -13.08
N SER A 158 34.04 -5.95 -13.58
CA SER A 158 33.92 -7.08 -14.53
C SER A 158 34.32 -6.71 -15.95
N GLU A 159 34.31 -5.41 -16.28
CA GLU A 159 34.61 -4.93 -17.62
C GLU A 159 36.05 -4.39 -17.72
N ARG A 160 36.57 -4.40 -18.96
CA ARG A 160 37.91 -3.84 -19.25
C ARG A 160 37.93 -2.31 -19.28
N SER A 161 36.79 -1.67 -19.38
CA SER A 161 36.61 -0.24 -19.49
C SER A 161 36.00 0.35 -18.23
N GLN A 162 36.64 1.40 -17.69
CA GLN A 162 36.12 2.16 -16.56
C GLN A 162 34.72 2.75 -16.78
N PRO A 163 34.38 3.34 -17.97
CA PRO A 163 33.00 3.80 -18.25
C PRO A 163 31.97 2.68 -18.17
N GLN A 164 32.26 1.50 -18.72
CA GLN A 164 31.34 0.36 -18.65
C GLN A 164 31.14 -0.13 -17.21
N ASN A 165 32.21 -0.18 -16.39
CA ASN A 165 32.08 -0.50 -14.98
C ASN A 165 31.26 0.57 -14.22
N LYS A 166 31.39 1.85 -14.60
CA LYS A 166 30.58 2.92 -14.01
C LYS A 166 29.11 2.74 -14.33
N GLU A 167 28.73 2.42 -15.56
CA GLU A 167 27.34 2.15 -15.95
C GLU A 167 26.76 0.94 -15.20
N LYS A 168 27.54 -0.15 -15.12
CA LYS A 168 27.12 -1.34 -14.35
C LYS A 168 26.97 -1.04 -12.87
N ALA A 169 27.92 -0.32 -12.26
CA ALA A 169 27.84 0.08 -10.85
C ALA A 169 26.62 0.98 -10.61
N MET A 170 26.33 1.91 -11.54
CA MET A 170 25.14 2.79 -11.47
C MET A 170 23.84 1.97 -11.57
N SER A 171 23.74 1.04 -12.50
CA SER A 171 22.58 0.16 -12.65
C SER A 171 22.35 -0.68 -11.39
N LEU A 172 23.42 -1.25 -10.83
CA LEU A 172 23.34 -2.03 -9.59
C LEU A 172 22.94 -1.15 -8.39
N LEU A 173 23.46 0.07 -8.31
CA LEU A 173 23.08 1.03 -7.26
C LEU A 173 21.61 1.39 -7.34
N LYS A 174 21.09 1.71 -8.54
CA LYS A 174 19.67 1.96 -8.77
C LYS A 174 18.80 0.79 -8.30
N SER A 175 19.16 -0.43 -8.68
CA SER A 175 18.42 -1.63 -8.26
C SER A 175 18.40 -1.81 -6.73
N LYS A 176 19.53 -1.56 -6.03
CA LYS A 176 19.60 -1.63 -4.57
C LYS A 176 18.74 -0.55 -3.90
N LEU A 177 18.77 0.68 -4.40
CA LEU A 177 17.95 1.78 -3.87
C LEU A 177 16.45 1.52 -4.07
N MET A 178 16.06 1.01 -5.24
CA MET A 178 14.67 0.61 -5.49
C MET A 178 14.20 -0.51 -4.55
N ALA A 179 15.03 -1.53 -4.34
CA ALA A 179 14.71 -2.59 -3.39
C ALA A 179 14.48 -2.03 -1.97
N LEU A 180 15.31 -1.06 -1.55
CA LEU A 180 15.12 -0.38 -0.27
C LEU A 180 13.79 0.39 -0.22
N MET A 181 13.44 1.15 -1.27
CA MET A 181 12.19 1.92 -1.34
C MET A 181 10.98 1.00 -1.30
N ILE A 182 10.99 -0.11 -2.04
CA ILE A 182 9.92 -1.12 -2.01
C ILE A 182 9.78 -1.74 -0.62
N ALA A 183 10.89 -2.04 0.04
CA ALA A 183 10.86 -2.58 1.40
C ALA A 183 10.28 -1.59 2.41
N GLN A 184 10.61 -0.29 2.28
CA GLN A 184 10.04 0.77 3.11
C GLN A 184 8.53 0.92 2.87
N GLN A 185 8.08 0.93 1.61
CA GLN A 185 6.65 0.97 1.28
C GLN A 185 5.88 -0.22 1.85
N LYS A 186 6.43 -1.44 1.74
CA LYS A 186 5.82 -2.63 2.34
C LYS A 186 5.70 -2.52 3.86
N LYS A 187 6.72 -1.97 4.53
CA LYS A 187 6.69 -1.73 5.97
C LYS A 187 5.61 -0.72 6.33
N GLU A 188 5.58 0.44 5.68
CA GLU A 188 4.54 1.45 5.88
C GLU A 188 3.13 0.86 5.65
N LEU A 189 2.93 0.08 4.58
CA LEU A 189 1.65 -0.58 4.30
C LEU A 189 1.26 -1.54 5.42
N SER A 190 2.20 -2.33 5.94
CA SER A 190 1.94 -3.26 7.05
C SER A 190 1.59 -2.56 8.37
N GLU A 191 2.11 -1.36 8.58
CA GLU A 191 1.78 -0.53 9.74
C GLU A 191 0.39 0.12 9.63
N LEU A 192 -0.03 0.44 8.39
CA LEU A 192 -1.36 1.01 8.11
C LEU A 192 -2.49 -0.03 8.11
N ARG A 193 -2.17 -1.31 7.96
CA ARG A 193 -3.16 -2.39 8.02
C ARG A 193 -3.67 -2.61 9.43
N THR A 194 -4.98 -2.86 9.55
CA THR A 194 -5.57 -3.20 10.83
C THR A 194 -5.20 -4.62 11.26
N LYS A 195 -4.87 -4.79 12.54
CA LYS A 195 -4.62 -6.10 13.18
C LYS A 195 -5.82 -6.59 13.98
N VAL A 196 -6.94 -5.88 13.93
CA VAL A 196 -8.13 -6.18 14.71
C VAL A 196 -8.88 -7.36 14.09
N LYS A 197 -9.26 -8.33 14.92
CA LYS A 197 -10.11 -9.44 14.50
C LYS A 197 -11.57 -9.00 14.42
N PRO A 198 -12.34 -9.46 13.40
CA PRO A 198 -13.75 -9.11 13.25
C PRO A 198 -14.65 -9.91 14.21
N GLU A 199 -14.56 -9.60 15.49
CA GLU A 199 -15.27 -10.24 16.59
C GLU A 199 -15.90 -9.23 17.56
N TRP A 200 -16.62 -9.74 18.55
CA TRP A 200 -17.30 -8.93 19.56
C TRP A 200 -16.33 -8.05 20.36
N GLY A 201 -16.74 -6.80 20.61
CA GLY A 201 -15.97 -5.85 21.43
C GLY A 201 -15.09 -4.88 20.62
N SER A 202 -14.80 -5.19 19.35
CA SER A 202 -13.90 -4.39 18.50
C SER A 202 -14.63 -3.54 17.45
N GLN A 203 -15.97 -3.46 17.51
CA GLN A 203 -16.76 -2.77 16.50
C GLN A 203 -16.66 -1.23 16.59
N ILE A 204 -16.39 -0.59 15.44
CA ILE A 204 -16.43 0.87 15.29
C ILE A 204 -17.79 1.37 14.82
N ARG A 205 -18.58 0.50 14.14
CA ARG A 205 -19.92 0.77 13.63
C ARG A 205 -20.87 -0.35 14.01
N SER A 206 -22.13 0.00 14.27
CA SER A 206 -23.19 -0.97 14.53
C SER A 206 -24.45 -0.62 13.76
N TYR A 207 -24.90 -1.54 12.95
CA TYR A 207 -26.10 -1.43 12.12
C TYR A 207 -27.17 -2.35 12.67
N VAL A 208 -28.38 -1.81 12.87
CA VAL A 208 -29.53 -2.60 13.33
C VAL A 208 -30.64 -2.44 12.28
N LEU A 209 -30.92 -3.54 11.59
CA LEU A 209 -31.97 -3.58 10.58
C LEU A 209 -33.21 -4.27 11.14
N ASN A 210 -34.37 -3.73 10.83
CA ASN A 210 -35.73 -4.12 11.19
C ASN A 210 -35.89 -5.46 11.97
N PRO A 211 -36.75 -5.59 13.01
CA PRO A 211 -37.88 -4.75 13.34
C PRO A 211 -37.63 -3.68 14.42
N TYR A 212 -36.41 -3.33 14.67
CA TYR A 212 -36.06 -2.39 15.75
C TYR A 212 -36.18 -0.94 15.31
N LYS A 213 -37.35 -0.55 14.79
CA LYS A 213 -37.77 0.84 14.86
C LYS A 213 -38.23 1.11 16.27
N LYS A 214 -37.41 1.75 17.07
CA LYS A 214 -37.93 2.59 18.14
C LYS A 214 -38.16 3.98 17.62
#